data_55beb580643443c7a4a8cd80941d3272
#
_entry.id   55beb580643443c7a4a8cd80941d3272
#
_cell.length_a   1.000
_cell.length_b   1.000
_cell.length_c   1.000
_cell.angle_alpha   90.00
_cell.angle_beta   90.00
_cell.angle_gamma   90.00
#
_symmetry.space_group_name_H-M   'P 1'
#
loop_
_entity.id
_entity.type
_entity.pdbx_description
1 polymer ?
#
loop_
_entity_poly.entity_id
_entity_poly.type
_entity_poly.pdbx_seq_one_letter_code
_entity_poly.pdbx_strand_id
1 'polypeptide(L)'
;MLKPSVNQPPERFEGDFSSFWHLDTLPPLRRLSWWWWWWLVLIPDPDQPGRSKQLMVLWSTRDCERIDVSGHDWWGGGRTHTDEDGGIVFPGMVASWWFDGNQVFEPLVLREARMASLPASHSLWGDENGEGGGAVIPLLKDDLSMGLAADRSHFWLKLTSDDTAIEEGAPSSFSLKMRPWNNEISALEYKHNVYVANMGYDILRIHGTKCSGVIDGEEVEGTAYFQKVTVQAPSIPWFWGMLHFDDGSYLDWWLPHLSLSATAKNSDPWKLRDFSRLPLTGAGMFKDSSRQRTEKFERCEVKLIQPKGKDAEFDSDGNPLPKFHIRIWNGRTQIGLLVKAVGRAHWSFNQPTRAHMTSHFTYNEYPLMVEKISILDEKGVRTLNDWKWIHGNAEHSWGILH
;
A
#
# COMPACT_ATOMS: atom_id res chain seq x y z
N MET A 1 26.11 -17.48 -29.49
CA MET A 1 25.23 -17.42 -28.32
C MET A 1 24.42 -16.15 -28.42
N LEU A 2 23.13 -16.27 -28.69
CA LEU A 2 22.18 -15.15 -28.64
C LEU A 2 22.11 -14.67 -27.20
N LYS A 3 22.36 -13.40 -26.94
CA LYS A 3 22.09 -12.78 -25.63
C LYS A 3 20.60 -12.98 -25.36
N PRO A 4 20.18 -13.44 -24.16
CA PRO A 4 18.76 -13.52 -23.82
C PRO A 4 18.16 -12.14 -24.01
N SER A 5 16.96 -12.10 -24.59
CA SER A 5 16.21 -10.85 -24.79
C SER A 5 15.97 -10.20 -23.42
N VAL A 6 16.43 -8.98 -23.25
CA VAL A 6 16.59 -8.26 -21.98
C VAL A 6 15.27 -7.94 -21.26
N ASN A 7 14.09 -8.36 -21.76
CA ASN A 7 12.78 -7.93 -21.25
C ASN A 7 11.71 -9.01 -21.18
N GLN A 8 12.07 -10.27 -21.05
CA GLN A 8 11.05 -11.27 -20.78
C GLN A 8 10.75 -11.28 -19.29
N PRO A 9 9.49 -11.06 -18.84
CA PRO A 9 9.16 -11.14 -17.42
C PRO A 9 9.50 -12.55 -16.91
N PRO A 10 9.94 -12.68 -15.64
CA PRO A 10 10.15 -13.99 -15.05
C PRO A 10 8.83 -14.75 -14.97
N GLU A 11 8.90 -16.07 -15.12
CA GLU A 11 7.71 -16.94 -15.10
C GLU A 11 7.08 -17.03 -13.69
N ARG A 12 7.89 -16.79 -12.65
CA ARG A 12 7.47 -16.91 -11.26
C ARG A 12 8.17 -15.89 -10.38
N PHE A 13 7.57 -15.60 -9.24
CA PHE A 13 8.16 -14.74 -8.22
C PHE A 13 9.37 -15.42 -7.57
N GLU A 14 10.44 -14.65 -7.39
CA GLU A 14 11.66 -15.07 -6.69
C GLU A 14 11.72 -14.48 -5.28
N GLY A 15 12.45 -15.13 -4.38
CA GLY A 15 12.68 -14.71 -3.02
C GLY A 15 12.17 -15.70 -1.97
N ASP A 16 12.39 -15.36 -0.71
CA ASP A 16 11.96 -16.17 0.45
C ASP A 16 10.58 -15.71 0.94
N PHE A 17 9.57 -16.52 0.69
CA PHE A 17 8.19 -16.30 1.11
C PHE A 17 7.86 -16.91 2.49
N SER A 18 8.82 -17.46 3.21
CA SER A 18 8.57 -18.12 4.50
C SER A 18 7.89 -17.22 5.52
N SER A 19 8.27 -15.95 5.57
CA SER A 19 7.67 -14.96 6.48
C SER A 19 6.32 -14.40 6.01
N PHE A 20 5.84 -14.77 4.82
CA PHE A 20 4.59 -14.24 4.26
C PHE A 20 3.37 -14.65 5.09
N TRP A 21 3.40 -15.88 5.63
CA TRP A 21 2.29 -16.51 6.34
C TRP A 21 2.33 -16.32 7.85
N HIS A 22 3.46 -15.91 8.41
CA HIS A 22 3.62 -15.75 9.84
C HIS A 22 3.17 -14.36 10.32
N LEU A 23 2.56 -14.29 11.50
CA LEU A 23 2.29 -13.03 12.16
C LEU A 23 3.54 -12.46 12.83
N ASP A 24 4.33 -13.33 13.48
CA ASP A 24 5.42 -12.91 14.33
C ASP A 24 6.76 -13.00 13.60
N THR A 25 7.33 -11.85 13.33
CA THR A 25 8.73 -11.71 12.92
C THR A 25 9.55 -10.96 13.98
N LEU A 26 8.88 -10.17 14.84
CA LEU A 26 9.43 -9.52 16.01
C LEU A 26 8.76 -10.07 17.28
N PRO A 27 9.46 -10.15 18.43
CA PRO A 27 8.82 -10.47 19.71
C PRO A 27 7.68 -9.48 19.99
N PRO A 28 6.41 -9.93 20.09
CA PRO A 28 5.26 -9.03 20.13
C PRO A 28 5.32 -8.06 21.33
N LEU A 29 5.09 -6.79 21.09
CA LEU A 29 4.89 -5.78 22.11
C LEU A 29 3.39 -5.54 22.27
N ARG A 30 2.86 -5.98 23.42
CA ARG A 30 1.42 -5.85 23.72
C ARG A 30 0.90 -4.45 23.43
N ARG A 31 -0.21 -4.36 22.69
CA ARG A 31 -0.91 -3.13 22.25
C ARG A 31 -0.09 -2.19 21.37
N LEU A 32 1.07 -2.63 20.87
CA LEU A 32 1.87 -1.85 19.92
C LEU A 32 2.10 -2.59 18.60
N SER A 33 1.75 -3.89 18.55
CA SER A 33 1.98 -4.72 17.37
C SER A 33 0.81 -4.64 16.42
N TRP A 34 1.12 -4.48 15.17
CA TRP A 34 0.17 -4.41 14.08
C TRP A 34 0.74 -5.16 12.88
N TRP A 35 -0.12 -5.96 12.24
CA TRP A 35 0.20 -6.77 11.07
C TRP A 35 -0.76 -6.44 9.96
N TRP A 36 -0.25 -6.33 8.72
CA TRP A 36 -1.10 -6.19 7.56
C TRP A 36 -0.49 -6.78 6.31
N TRP A 37 -1.37 -7.18 5.39
CA TRP A 37 -1.12 -7.48 4.00
C TRP A 37 -1.85 -6.43 3.18
N TRP A 38 -1.18 -5.78 2.28
CA TRP A 38 -1.69 -4.62 1.60
C TRP A 38 -1.36 -4.67 0.11
N TRP A 39 -2.39 -4.53 -0.74
CA TRP A 39 -2.29 -4.38 -2.16
C TRP A 39 -2.73 -2.99 -2.58
N LEU A 40 -1.98 -2.40 -3.55
CA LEU A 40 -2.39 -1.24 -4.32
C LEU A 40 -2.34 -1.61 -5.79
N VAL A 41 -3.50 -1.59 -6.45
CA VAL A 41 -3.67 -1.90 -7.87
C VAL A 41 -3.89 -0.61 -8.62
N LEU A 42 -3.19 -0.44 -9.74
CA LEU A 42 -3.25 0.73 -10.62
C LEU A 42 -3.69 0.27 -12.00
N ILE A 43 -4.89 0.69 -12.44
CA ILE A 43 -5.48 0.33 -13.73
C ILE A 43 -5.49 1.59 -14.58
N PRO A 44 -4.80 1.61 -15.75
CA PRO A 44 -4.80 2.77 -16.63
C PRO A 44 -6.22 3.23 -16.97
N ASP A 45 -6.46 4.52 -16.92
CA ASP A 45 -7.68 5.11 -17.43
C ASP A 45 -7.50 5.37 -18.93
N PRO A 46 -8.24 4.69 -19.83
CA PRO A 46 -8.07 4.86 -21.26
C PRO A 46 -8.43 6.27 -21.74
N ASP A 47 -9.31 6.96 -21.05
CA ASP A 47 -9.75 8.32 -21.38
C ASP A 47 -8.80 9.39 -20.85
N GLN A 48 -8.01 9.05 -19.84
CA GLN A 48 -7.06 9.95 -19.17
C GLN A 48 -5.72 9.26 -18.89
N PRO A 49 -4.82 9.15 -19.90
CA PRO A 49 -3.57 8.37 -19.77
C PRO A 49 -2.64 8.76 -18.60
N GLY A 50 -2.79 9.98 -18.07
CA GLY A 50 -2.05 10.44 -16.89
C GLY A 50 -2.67 10.03 -15.55
N ARG A 51 -3.80 9.32 -15.57
CA ARG A 51 -4.52 8.84 -14.39
C ARG A 51 -4.65 7.33 -14.40
N SER A 52 -4.86 6.75 -13.24
CA SER A 52 -5.23 5.35 -13.06
C SER A 52 -6.42 5.24 -12.15
N LYS A 53 -7.35 4.34 -12.46
CA LYS A 53 -8.28 3.80 -11.47
C LYS A 53 -7.47 3.00 -10.46
N GLN A 54 -7.87 3.02 -9.18
CA GLN A 54 -7.05 2.41 -8.14
C GLN A 54 -7.90 1.62 -7.16
N LEU A 55 -7.41 0.45 -6.79
CA LEU A 55 -7.95 -0.37 -5.72
C LEU A 55 -6.90 -0.53 -4.63
N MET A 56 -7.23 -0.17 -3.41
CA MET A 56 -6.48 -0.56 -2.22
C MET A 56 -7.23 -1.62 -1.45
N VAL A 57 -6.55 -2.66 -1.02
CA VAL A 57 -7.10 -3.67 -0.12
C VAL A 57 -6.10 -3.99 0.99
N LEU A 58 -6.59 -3.91 2.21
CA LEU A 58 -5.84 -4.16 3.43
C LEU A 58 -6.51 -5.29 4.22
N TRP A 59 -5.80 -6.39 4.46
CA TRP A 59 -6.11 -7.37 5.50
C TRP A 59 -5.23 -7.06 6.70
N SER A 60 -5.81 -6.91 7.88
CA SER A 60 -5.08 -6.43 9.04
C SER A 60 -5.51 -7.11 10.33
N THR A 61 -4.57 -7.22 11.26
CA THR A 61 -4.85 -7.56 12.65
C THR A 61 -3.93 -6.75 13.57
N ARG A 62 -4.37 -6.59 14.82
CA ARG A 62 -3.62 -5.84 15.86
C ARG A 62 -3.68 -6.55 17.20
N ASP A 63 -2.62 -6.38 17.97
CA ASP A 63 -2.59 -6.81 19.38
C ASP A 63 -3.30 -5.78 20.27
N CYS A 64 -4.62 -5.67 20.13
CA CYS A 64 -5.48 -4.86 20.98
C CYS A 64 -6.88 -5.48 21.07
N GLU A 65 -7.58 -5.20 22.18
CA GLU A 65 -8.92 -5.72 22.43
C GLU A 65 -9.99 -5.03 21.58
N ARG A 66 -9.81 -3.73 21.35
CA ARG A 66 -10.73 -2.88 20.60
C ARG A 66 -9.96 -1.80 19.87
N ILE A 67 -10.44 -1.50 18.68
CA ILE A 67 -9.98 -0.33 17.91
C ILE A 67 -11.20 0.30 17.23
N ASP A 68 -11.28 1.61 17.23
CA ASP A 68 -12.18 2.35 16.37
C ASP A 68 -11.51 2.61 15.03
N VAL A 69 -12.15 2.25 13.95
CA VAL A 69 -11.69 2.47 12.58
C VAL A 69 -12.73 3.31 11.86
N SER A 70 -12.46 4.59 11.66
CA SER A 70 -13.37 5.54 11.00
C SER A 70 -14.80 5.52 11.58
N GLY A 71 -14.93 5.41 12.91
CA GLY A 71 -16.21 5.36 13.60
C GLY A 71 -16.83 3.95 13.75
N HIS A 72 -16.17 2.91 13.22
CA HIS A 72 -16.59 1.52 13.40
C HIS A 72 -15.73 0.86 14.47
N ASP A 73 -16.39 0.35 15.52
CA ASP A 73 -15.72 -0.43 16.54
C ASP A 73 -15.36 -1.82 16.01
N TRP A 74 -14.08 -2.11 15.98
CA TRP A 74 -13.57 -3.46 15.72
C TRP A 74 -13.11 -4.11 17.02
N TRP A 75 -13.56 -5.34 17.25
CA TRP A 75 -13.24 -6.12 18.44
C TRP A 75 -12.31 -7.27 18.08
N GLY A 76 -11.06 -7.19 18.51
CA GLY A 76 -10.07 -8.26 18.36
C GLY A 76 -10.35 -9.48 19.24
N GLY A 77 -11.62 -9.75 19.55
CA GLY A 77 -12.14 -10.66 20.56
C GLY A 77 -11.95 -12.15 20.32
N GLY A 78 -10.82 -12.58 19.85
CA GLY A 78 -10.53 -14.00 19.72
C GLY A 78 -9.03 -14.25 19.84
N ARG A 79 -8.68 -15.46 20.29
CA ARG A 79 -7.27 -15.85 20.38
C ARG A 79 -6.75 -16.24 19.00
N THR A 80 -5.55 -15.80 18.68
CA THR A 80 -4.77 -16.38 17.60
C THR A 80 -4.43 -17.81 17.99
N HIS A 81 -4.61 -18.75 17.09
CA HIS A 81 -4.24 -20.16 17.28
C HIS A 81 -3.71 -20.74 15.96
N THR A 82 -2.88 -21.74 16.06
CA THR A 82 -2.44 -22.54 14.94
C THR A 82 -3.29 -23.79 14.88
N ASP A 83 -3.83 -24.11 13.71
CA ASP A 83 -4.55 -25.35 13.46
C ASP A 83 -3.61 -26.54 13.21
N GLU A 84 -4.18 -27.73 12.96
CA GLU A 84 -3.43 -28.98 12.78
C GLU A 84 -2.58 -28.97 11.51
N ASP A 85 -2.98 -28.21 10.49
CA ASP A 85 -2.29 -28.10 9.20
C ASP A 85 -1.31 -26.90 9.13
N GLY A 86 -1.09 -26.23 10.27
CA GLY A 86 -0.18 -25.08 10.38
C GLY A 86 -0.76 -23.74 9.95
N GLY A 87 -2.04 -23.67 9.68
CA GLY A 87 -2.76 -22.42 9.43
C GLY A 87 -2.86 -21.58 10.69
N ILE A 88 -2.67 -20.29 10.57
CA ILE A 88 -2.79 -19.34 11.68
C ILE A 88 -4.13 -18.62 11.57
N VAL A 89 -5.01 -18.84 12.55
CA VAL A 89 -6.34 -18.25 12.62
C VAL A 89 -6.36 -17.13 13.65
N PHE A 90 -6.89 -15.98 13.28
CA PHE A 90 -6.86 -14.77 14.09
C PHE A 90 -8.07 -13.85 13.82
N PRO A 91 -8.46 -13.00 14.78
CA PRO A 91 -9.40 -11.93 14.53
C PRO A 91 -8.72 -10.86 13.66
N GLY A 92 -9.44 -10.36 12.68
CA GLY A 92 -8.90 -9.37 11.77
C GLY A 92 -9.97 -8.50 11.14
N MET A 93 -9.54 -7.60 10.29
CA MET A 93 -10.37 -6.72 9.50
C MET A 93 -9.90 -6.67 8.06
N VAL A 94 -10.83 -6.45 7.15
CA VAL A 94 -10.57 -6.07 5.77
C VAL A 94 -11.06 -4.64 5.60
N ALA A 95 -10.19 -3.79 5.04
CA ALA A 95 -10.53 -2.43 4.67
C ALA A 95 -10.08 -2.19 3.23
N SER A 96 -10.92 -1.55 2.44
CA SER A 96 -10.57 -1.21 1.06
C SER A 96 -11.27 0.05 0.59
N TRP A 97 -10.69 0.68 -0.44
CA TRP A 97 -11.29 1.75 -1.19
C TRP A 97 -11.06 1.54 -2.69
N TRP A 98 -11.94 2.13 -3.48
CA TRP A 98 -11.86 2.16 -4.93
C TRP A 98 -11.93 3.59 -5.44
N PHE A 99 -11.05 3.95 -6.36
CA PHE A 99 -11.08 5.18 -7.14
C PHE A 99 -11.35 4.83 -8.60
N ASP A 100 -12.47 5.29 -9.14
CA ASP A 100 -12.92 4.97 -10.50
C ASP A 100 -12.30 5.87 -11.58
N GLY A 101 -11.43 6.79 -11.22
CA GLY A 101 -10.86 7.84 -12.06
C GLY A 101 -11.43 9.24 -11.76
N ASN A 102 -12.58 9.32 -11.08
CA ASN A 102 -13.26 10.56 -10.75
C ASN A 102 -13.59 10.70 -9.27
N GLN A 103 -14.12 9.64 -8.65
CA GLN A 103 -14.49 9.64 -7.23
C GLN A 103 -13.90 8.44 -6.50
N VAL A 104 -13.79 8.59 -5.18
CA VAL A 104 -13.36 7.54 -4.26
C VAL A 104 -14.58 6.97 -3.56
N PHE A 105 -14.73 5.65 -3.60
CA PHE A 105 -15.68 4.88 -2.82
C PHE A 105 -14.96 4.37 -1.57
N GLU A 106 -15.32 4.91 -0.42
CA GLU A 106 -14.70 4.61 0.86
C GLU A 106 -15.73 4.64 2.01
N PRO A 107 -15.89 3.51 2.72
CA PRO A 107 -15.23 2.25 2.46
C PRO A 107 -15.83 1.51 1.26
N LEU A 108 -15.00 0.85 0.44
CA LEU A 108 -15.47 -0.16 -0.50
C LEU A 108 -15.80 -1.45 0.25
N VAL A 109 -14.95 -1.81 1.21
CA VAL A 109 -15.16 -2.87 2.20
C VAL A 109 -14.62 -2.40 3.54
N LEU A 110 -15.40 -2.60 4.60
CA LEU A 110 -14.93 -2.45 5.98
C LEU A 110 -15.63 -3.51 6.83
N ARG A 111 -14.95 -4.63 7.07
CA ARG A 111 -15.53 -5.78 7.77
C ARG A 111 -14.58 -6.33 8.81
N GLU A 112 -15.14 -6.65 9.98
CA GLU A 112 -14.52 -7.59 10.90
C GLU A 112 -14.63 -9.00 10.33
N ALA A 113 -13.58 -9.78 10.50
CA ALA A 113 -13.57 -11.16 10.08
C ALA A 113 -12.68 -12.03 10.95
N ARG A 114 -13.06 -13.29 11.08
CA ARG A 114 -12.14 -14.34 11.49
C ARG A 114 -11.29 -14.69 10.28
N MET A 115 -10.02 -14.40 10.38
CA MET A 115 -9.08 -14.53 9.28
C MET A 115 -8.19 -15.74 9.46
N ALA A 116 -7.71 -16.28 8.35
CA ALA A 116 -6.72 -17.34 8.35
C ALA A 116 -5.57 -17.01 7.41
N SER A 117 -4.35 -17.23 7.88
CA SER A 117 -3.16 -17.24 7.04
C SER A 117 -2.72 -18.69 6.87
N LEU A 118 -2.86 -19.21 5.66
CA LEU A 118 -2.71 -20.63 5.37
C LEU A 118 -1.43 -20.90 4.60
N PRO A 119 -0.57 -21.83 5.05
CA PRO A 119 0.60 -22.26 4.27
C PRO A 119 0.18 -23.04 3.02
N ALA A 120 1.07 -23.14 2.05
CA ALA A 120 0.83 -23.83 0.78
C ALA A 120 0.39 -25.29 0.94
N SER A 121 0.78 -25.94 2.03
CA SER A 121 0.44 -27.33 2.34
C SER A 121 -0.89 -27.52 3.06
N HIS A 122 -1.62 -26.44 3.32
CA HIS A 122 -2.84 -26.50 4.11
C HIS A 122 -3.98 -27.20 3.36
N SER A 123 -4.72 -28.09 4.06
CA SER A 123 -5.77 -28.94 3.47
C SER A 123 -6.97 -28.16 2.90
N LEU A 124 -7.23 -26.94 3.37
CA LEU A 124 -8.28 -26.07 2.81
C LEU A 124 -7.96 -25.56 1.38
N TRP A 125 -6.72 -25.65 0.96
CA TRP A 125 -6.29 -25.34 -0.40
C TRP A 125 -6.16 -26.63 -1.21
N GLY A 126 -7.27 -27.34 -1.41
CA GLY A 126 -7.27 -28.49 -2.32
C GLY A 126 -6.82 -28.09 -3.72
N ASP A 127 -6.08 -28.98 -4.36
CA ASP A 127 -5.44 -28.80 -5.67
C ASP A 127 -6.41 -28.51 -6.84
N GLU A 128 -7.71 -28.45 -6.62
CA GLU A 128 -8.71 -28.37 -7.69
C GLU A 128 -8.59 -27.11 -8.55
N ASN A 129 -7.94 -26.05 -8.05
CA ASN A 129 -7.74 -24.81 -8.81
C ASN A 129 -6.28 -24.40 -8.99
N GLY A 130 -5.31 -25.14 -8.49
CA GLY A 130 -3.88 -24.79 -8.58
C GLY A 130 -3.49 -23.49 -7.83
N GLU A 131 -4.33 -23.04 -6.91
CA GLU A 131 -4.15 -21.78 -6.17
C GLU A 131 -3.57 -21.99 -4.77
N GLY A 132 -2.91 -23.09 -4.52
CA GLY A 132 -2.47 -23.55 -3.19
C GLY A 132 -1.17 -22.95 -2.68
N GLY A 133 -0.94 -21.65 -2.81
CA GLY A 133 0.29 -21.01 -2.32
C GLY A 133 0.22 -20.41 -0.91
N GLY A 134 -0.96 -20.44 -0.29
CA GLY A 134 -1.29 -19.81 0.97
C GLY A 134 -2.08 -18.51 0.78
N ALA A 135 -2.89 -18.13 1.76
CA ALA A 135 -3.76 -16.97 1.68
C ALA A 135 -4.07 -16.35 3.04
N VAL A 136 -4.59 -15.13 3.00
CA VAL A 136 -5.27 -14.50 4.11
C VAL A 136 -6.74 -14.39 3.72
N ILE A 137 -7.62 -15.12 4.41
CA ILE A 137 -9.04 -15.18 4.11
C ILE A 137 -9.88 -14.94 5.34
N PRO A 138 -11.01 -14.24 5.22
CA PRO A 138 -12.06 -14.30 6.21
C PRO A 138 -12.71 -15.69 6.19
N LEU A 139 -12.78 -16.36 7.34
CA LEU A 139 -13.35 -17.72 7.42
C LEU A 139 -14.84 -17.80 7.09
N LEU A 140 -15.53 -16.67 7.06
CA LEU A 140 -16.97 -16.61 6.79
C LEU A 140 -17.30 -16.41 5.31
N LYS A 141 -16.34 -15.92 4.52
CA LYS A 141 -16.52 -15.61 3.10
C LYS A 141 -15.19 -15.80 2.35
N ASP A 142 -15.20 -16.63 1.34
CA ASP A 142 -14.08 -16.89 0.43
C ASP A 142 -13.89 -15.80 -0.64
N ASP A 143 -14.83 -14.88 -0.75
CA ASP A 143 -14.84 -13.74 -1.67
C ASP A 143 -13.99 -12.53 -1.21
N LEU A 144 -13.32 -12.63 -0.07
CA LEU A 144 -12.39 -11.62 0.46
C LEU A 144 -11.02 -12.26 0.69
N SER A 145 -10.36 -12.73 -0.36
CA SER A 145 -9.14 -13.50 -0.25
C SER A 145 -7.99 -12.94 -1.08
N MET A 146 -6.79 -13.21 -0.62
CA MET A 146 -5.57 -13.07 -1.41
C MET A 146 -4.64 -14.24 -1.16
N GLY A 147 -3.78 -14.53 -2.12
CA GLY A 147 -2.79 -15.58 -1.93
C GLY A 147 -1.78 -15.65 -3.07
N LEU A 148 -0.87 -16.61 -2.93
CA LEU A 148 0.17 -16.91 -3.91
C LEU A 148 -0.04 -18.33 -4.44
N ALA A 149 -0.03 -18.51 -5.75
CA ALA A 149 -0.08 -19.81 -6.40
C ALA A 149 1.09 -20.72 -5.94
N ALA A 150 0.85 -22.03 -5.85
CA ALA A 150 1.84 -23.00 -5.36
C ALA A 150 3.15 -22.98 -6.18
N ASP A 151 3.05 -22.78 -7.49
CA ASP A 151 4.18 -22.64 -8.41
C ASP A 151 4.82 -21.24 -8.40
N ARG A 152 4.25 -20.29 -7.61
CA ARG A 152 4.64 -18.88 -7.54
C ARG A 152 4.48 -18.11 -8.85
N SER A 153 3.66 -18.57 -9.76
CA SER A 153 3.43 -17.91 -11.05
C SER A 153 2.64 -16.60 -10.91
N HIS A 154 1.77 -16.53 -9.91
CA HIS A 154 0.93 -15.35 -9.67
C HIS A 154 0.43 -15.27 -8.23
N PHE A 155 0.12 -14.04 -7.80
CA PHE A 155 -0.81 -13.81 -6.69
C PHE A 155 -2.21 -13.67 -7.25
N TRP A 156 -3.21 -14.03 -6.44
CA TRP A 156 -4.60 -13.69 -6.71
C TRP A 156 -5.15 -12.76 -5.64
N LEU A 157 -6.18 -12.02 -6.02
CA LEU A 157 -6.98 -11.18 -5.15
C LEU A 157 -8.43 -11.33 -5.58
N LYS A 158 -9.31 -11.69 -4.64
CA LYS A 158 -10.76 -11.73 -4.79
C LYS A 158 -11.40 -10.84 -3.75
N LEU A 159 -12.29 -9.96 -4.19
CA LEU A 159 -12.98 -9.01 -3.32
C LEU A 159 -14.41 -8.82 -3.80
N THR A 160 -15.35 -8.84 -2.85
CA THR A 160 -16.73 -8.41 -3.05
C THR A 160 -16.99 -7.18 -2.20
N SER A 161 -17.47 -6.13 -2.83
CA SER A 161 -17.76 -4.84 -2.19
C SER A 161 -18.91 -4.96 -1.18
N ASP A 162 -18.98 -4.04 -0.24
CA ASP A 162 -20.10 -3.89 0.66
C ASP A 162 -21.33 -3.36 -0.08
N ASP A 163 -22.53 -3.77 0.32
CA ASP A 163 -23.78 -3.40 -0.34
C ASP A 163 -23.94 -1.87 -0.44
N THR A 164 -23.52 -1.13 0.58
CA THR A 164 -23.57 0.34 0.58
C THR A 164 -22.71 0.96 -0.51
N ALA A 165 -21.51 0.44 -0.73
CA ALA A 165 -20.63 0.92 -1.80
C ALA A 165 -21.20 0.60 -3.20
N ILE A 166 -21.84 -0.57 -3.35
CA ILE A 166 -22.51 -0.98 -4.60
C ILE A 166 -23.71 -0.06 -4.88
N GLU A 167 -24.51 0.27 -3.87
CA GLU A 167 -25.62 1.21 -4.01
C GLU A 167 -25.16 2.62 -4.41
N GLU A 168 -23.94 3.02 -4.04
CA GLU A 168 -23.30 4.27 -4.45
C GLU A 168 -22.67 4.22 -5.84
N GLY A 169 -22.66 3.05 -6.49
CA GLY A 169 -22.16 2.85 -7.84
C GLY A 169 -20.74 2.27 -7.94
N ALA A 170 -20.18 1.77 -6.83
CA ALA A 170 -18.92 1.04 -6.89
C ALA A 170 -19.09 -0.32 -7.58
N PRO A 171 -18.02 -0.87 -8.19
CA PRO A 171 -18.02 -2.23 -8.70
C PRO A 171 -18.34 -3.25 -7.59
N SER A 172 -19.14 -4.26 -7.91
CA SER A 172 -19.57 -5.28 -6.94
C SER A 172 -18.49 -6.32 -6.67
N SER A 173 -17.64 -6.62 -7.67
CA SER A 173 -16.67 -7.71 -7.57
C SER A 173 -15.36 -7.46 -8.31
N PHE A 174 -14.30 -7.97 -7.72
CA PHE A 174 -12.94 -7.91 -8.24
C PHE A 174 -12.33 -9.31 -8.19
N SER A 175 -11.78 -9.75 -9.32
CA SER A 175 -11.03 -10.99 -9.43
C SER A 175 -9.76 -10.73 -10.23
N LEU A 176 -8.64 -10.57 -9.54
CA LEU A 176 -7.40 -10.07 -10.11
C LEU A 176 -6.27 -11.09 -9.92
N LYS A 177 -5.37 -11.15 -10.90
CA LYS A 177 -4.12 -11.93 -10.85
C LYS A 177 -2.93 -11.03 -11.12
N MET A 178 -1.96 -11.07 -10.21
CA MET A 178 -0.71 -10.32 -10.30
C MET A 178 0.42 -11.27 -10.66
N ARG A 179 1.07 -11.03 -11.80
CA ARG A 179 2.21 -11.81 -12.31
C ARG A 179 3.49 -10.99 -12.25
N PRO A 180 4.66 -11.64 -12.26
CA PRO A 180 5.91 -10.90 -12.35
C PRO A 180 5.93 -9.95 -13.55
N TRP A 181 6.45 -8.73 -13.36
CA TRP A 181 6.60 -7.75 -14.43
C TRP A 181 8.01 -7.82 -15.04
N ASN A 182 9.02 -7.69 -14.19
CA ASN A 182 10.42 -7.87 -14.52
C ASN A 182 11.24 -8.18 -13.25
N ASN A 183 12.49 -8.55 -13.42
CA ASN A 183 13.36 -8.95 -12.30
C ASN A 183 13.67 -7.81 -11.33
N GLU A 184 13.67 -6.55 -11.80
CA GLU A 184 14.06 -5.40 -10.98
C GLU A 184 13.03 -5.08 -9.89
N ILE A 185 11.74 -5.27 -10.18
CA ILE A 185 10.66 -4.87 -9.28
C ILE A 185 9.78 -6.00 -8.77
N SER A 186 9.86 -7.21 -9.38
CA SER A 186 8.99 -8.33 -9.02
C SER A 186 9.63 -9.32 -8.04
N ALA A 187 10.91 -9.18 -7.73
CA ALA A 187 11.52 -9.98 -6.69
C ALA A 187 11.04 -9.55 -5.30
N LEU A 188 10.74 -10.53 -4.44
CA LEU A 188 10.38 -10.26 -3.06
C LEU A 188 11.58 -9.66 -2.32
N GLU A 189 11.38 -8.51 -1.71
CA GLU A 189 12.37 -7.84 -0.86
C GLU A 189 11.93 -7.91 0.61
N TYR A 190 12.79 -8.44 1.46
CA TYR A 190 12.59 -8.46 2.90
C TYR A 190 13.51 -7.45 3.57
N LYS A 191 12.96 -6.67 4.50
CA LYS A 191 13.72 -5.73 5.31
C LYS A 191 13.30 -5.83 6.77
N HIS A 192 14.27 -6.09 7.61
CA HIS A 192 14.14 -6.11 9.06
C HIS A 192 14.77 -4.86 9.67
N ASN A 193 14.02 -4.14 10.48
CA ASN A 193 14.50 -2.93 11.16
C ASN A 193 14.01 -2.91 12.60
N VAL A 194 14.89 -3.25 13.50
CA VAL A 194 14.66 -3.14 14.94
C VAL A 194 15.42 -1.95 15.47
N TYR A 195 14.71 -1.11 16.17
CA TYR A 195 15.26 0.05 16.85
C TYR A 195 15.40 -0.19 18.36
N VAL A 196 15.10 0.80 19.16
CA VAL A 196 15.22 0.72 20.61
C VAL A 196 14.03 -0.01 21.23
N ALA A 197 14.27 -0.89 22.21
CA ALA A 197 13.26 -1.60 22.99
C ALA A 197 12.30 -2.47 22.14
N ASN A 198 12.83 -3.15 21.12
CA ASN A 198 12.09 -3.96 20.15
C ASN A 198 11.03 -3.19 19.33
N MET A 199 11.04 -1.87 19.38
CA MET A 199 10.23 -1.08 18.44
C MET A 199 10.87 -1.09 17.07
N GLY A 200 10.05 -1.27 16.04
CA GLY A 200 10.54 -1.34 14.69
C GLY A 200 9.51 -1.92 13.74
N TYR A 201 9.98 -2.40 12.61
CA TYR A 201 9.13 -3.03 11.60
C TYR A 201 9.88 -4.06 10.78
N ASP A 202 9.14 -5.07 10.34
CA ASP A 202 9.53 -5.96 9.26
C ASP A 202 8.64 -5.70 8.06
N ILE A 203 9.22 -5.65 6.90
CA ILE A 203 8.49 -5.48 5.67
C ILE A 203 8.95 -6.48 4.60
N LEU A 204 7.97 -7.17 4.02
CA LEU A 204 8.09 -7.93 2.79
C LEU A 204 7.37 -7.15 1.71
N ARG A 205 8.00 -6.90 0.57
CA ARG A 205 7.38 -6.15 -0.51
C ARG A 205 7.77 -6.64 -1.88
N ILE A 206 6.84 -6.44 -2.81
CA ILE A 206 7.04 -6.56 -4.24
C ILE A 206 6.71 -5.22 -4.84
N HIS A 207 7.72 -4.56 -5.42
CA HIS A 207 7.61 -3.19 -5.87
C HIS A 207 6.71 -3.02 -7.10
N GLY A 208 6.56 -4.07 -7.90
CA GLY A 208 5.67 -4.01 -9.06
C GLY A 208 5.39 -5.37 -9.68
N THR A 209 4.15 -5.53 -10.09
CA THR A 209 3.64 -6.69 -10.81
C THR A 209 2.79 -6.23 -11.99
N LYS A 210 2.60 -7.09 -12.99
CA LYS A 210 1.53 -6.96 -13.97
C LYS A 210 0.24 -7.49 -13.36
N CYS A 211 -0.80 -6.69 -13.41
CA CYS A 211 -2.14 -7.06 -12.97
C CYS A 211 -3.03 -7.33 -14.18
N SER A 212 -3.83 -8.38 -14.12
CA SER A 212 -4.91 -8.64 -15.08
C SER A 212 -6.06 -9.34 -14.36
N GLY A 213 -7.27 -9.20 -14.87
CA GLY A 213 -8.43 -9.87 -14.30
C GLY A 213 -9.75 -9.25 -14.73
N VAL A 214 -10.73 -9.35 -13.85
CA VAL A 214 -12.09 -8.92 -14.13
C VAL A 214 -12.61 -8.07 -12.97
N ILE A 215 -13.25 -6.96 -13.30
CA ILE A 215 -14.00 -6.09 -12.39
C ILE A 215 -15.41 -5.99 -12.96
N ASP A 216 -16.41 -6.47 -12.22
CA ASP A 216 -17.83 -6.51 -12.66
C ASP A 216 -18.05 -7.11 -14.04
N GLY A 217 -17.28 -8.15 -14.40
CA GLY A 217 -17.38 -8.81 -15.70
C GLY A 217 -16.57 -8.15 -16.82
N GLU A 218 -15.97 -6.98 -16.58
CA GLU A 218 -15.10 -6.30 -17.54
C GLU A 218 -13.64 -6.70 -17.35
N GLU A 219 -12.96 -7.08 -18.43
CA GLU A 219 -11.53 -7.38 -18.40
C GLU A 219 -10.71 -6.11 -18.15
N VAL A 220 -9.74 -6.21 -17.26
CA VAL A 220 -8.83 -5.11 -16.92
C VAL A 220 -7.39 -5.56 -16.94
N GLU A 221 -6.51 -4.63 -17.32
CA GLU A 221 -5.07 -4.77 -17.21
C GLU A 221 -4.48 -3.57 -16.48
N GLY A 222 -3.40 -3.81 -15.73
CA GLY A 222 -2.74 -2.75 -14.98
C GLY A 222 -1.46 -3.23 -14.31
N THR A 223 -1.14 -2.58 -13.21
CA THR A 223 0.01 -2.93 -12.37
C THR A 223 -0.40 -2.97 -10.89
N ALA A 224 0.38 -3.61 -10.06
CA ALA A 224 0.13 -3.60 -8.63
C ALA A 224 1.42 -3.59 -7.80
N TYR A 225 1.33 -3.01 -6.62
CA TYR A 225 2.32 -3.02 -5.56
C TYR A 225 1.81 -3.83 -4.38
N PHE A 226 2.70 -4.55 -3.72
CA PHE A 226 2.38 -5.35 -2.55
C PHE A 226 3.33 -5.12 -1.39
N GLN A 227 2.79 -5.12 -0.18
CA GLN A 227 3.56 -5.24 1.05
C GLN A 227 2.84 -6.04 2.13
N LYS A 228 3.61 -6.83 2.86
CA LYS A 228 3.25 -7.34 4.17
C LYS A 228 4.12 -6.66 5.21
N VAL A 229 3.53 -6.13 6.25
CA VAL A 229 4.26 -5.41 7.30
C VAL A 229 3.89 -5.95 8.67
N THR A 230 4.89 -6.07 9.52
CA THR A 230 4.75 -6.17 10.96
C THR A 230 5.37 -4.92 11.56
N VAL A 231 4.60 -4.12 12.26
CA VAL A 231 5.11 -2.92 12.95
C VAL A 231 4.86 -3.02 14.44
N GLN A 232 5.84 -2.58 15.23
CA GLN A 232 5.78 -2.47 16.67
C GLN A 232 6.26 -1.09 17.07
N ALA A 233 5.36 -0.13 17.03
CA ALA A 233 5.67 1.25 17.35
C ALA A 233 4.39 2.01 17.72
N PRO A 234 4.47 3.10 18.47
CA PRO A 234 3.42 4.11 18.48
C PRO A 234 3.26 4.68 17.07
N SER A 235 2.09 5.19 16.75
CA SER A 235 1.79 5.78 15.44
C SER A 235 2.74 6.94 15.13
N ILE A 236 3.66 6.71 14.21
CA ILE A 236 4.59 7.72 13.73
C ILE A 236 4.06 8.20 12.37
N PRO A 237 3.77 9.50 12.22
CA PRO A 237 3.32 10.06 10.95
C PRO A 237 4.38 9.95 9.86
N TRP A 238 3.92 9.86 8.60
CA TRP A 238 4.81 9.82 7.45
C TRP A 238 4.21 10.46 6.22
N PHE A 239 5.10 10.81 5.28
CA PHE A 239 4.82 10.87 3.86
C PHE A 239 5.44 9.64 3.20
N TRP A 240 4.68 8.98 2.38
CA TRP A 240 5.15 7.94 1.49
C TRP A 240 4.50 8.10 0.13
N GLY A 241 5.07 7.51 -0.88
CA GLY A 241 4.40 7.33 -2.15
C GLY A 241 5.27 6.55 -3.12
N MET A 242 4.62 6.11 -4.20
CA MET A 242 5.26 5.31 -5.22
C MET A 242 4.73 5.65 -6.61
N LEU A 243 5.57 5.41 -7.60
CA LEU A 243 5.24 5.53 -9.02
C LEU A 243 5.66 4.28 -9.77
N HIS A 244 4.79 3.79 -10.64
CA HIS A 244 5.10 2.84 -11.71
C HIS A 244 5.20 3.57 -13.04
N PHE A 245 6.16 3.15 -13.85
CA PHE A 245 6.41 3.70 -15.18
C PHE A 245 6.12 2.65 -16.25
N ASP A 246 5.76 3.06 -17.45
CA ASP A 246 5.42 2.15 -18.56
C ASP A 246 6.56 1.22 -18.97
N ASP A 247 7.81 1.61 -18.72
CA ASP A 247 9.01 0.83 -18.98
C ASP A 247 9.33 -0.23 -17.90
N GLY A 248 8.49 -0.32 -16.86
CA GLY A 248 8.69 -1.22 -15.73
C GLY A 248 9.63 -0.68 -14.67
N SER A 249 9.95 0.62 -14.70
CA SER A 249 10.67 1.30 -13.64
C SER A 249 9.76 1.57 -12.44
N TYR A 250 10.36 1.74 -11.27
CA TYR A 250 9.68 2.01 -10.00
C TYR A 250 10.40 3.10 -9.23
N LEU A 251 9.64 4.01 -8.64
CA LEU A 251 10.15 5.06 -7.76
C LEU A 251 9.32 5.10 -6.49
N ASP A 252 9.98 5.21 -5.33
CA ASP A 252 9.34 5.52 -4.07
C ASP A 252 10.06 6.62 -3.30
N TRP A 253 9.34 7.18 -2.33
CA TRP A 253 9.87 8.08 -1.31
C TRP A 253 9.25 7.78 0.04
N TRP A 254 10.01 8.04 1.09
CA TRP A 254 9.63 7.82 2.47
C TRP A 254 10.18 8.92 3.36
N LEU A 255 9.30 9.59 4.10
CA LEU A 255 9.66 10.66 5.03
C LEU A 255 8.83 10.55 6.31
N PRO A 256 9.24 9.73 7.30
CA PRO A 256 8.64 9.74 8.63
C PRO A 256 9.00 11.04 9.35
N HIS A 257 8.05 11.55 10.11
CA HIS A 257 8.23 12.80 10.85
C HIS A 257 7.55 12.73 12.21
N LEU A 258 8.00 13.57 13.15
CA LEU A 258 7.27 13.85 14.37
C LEU A 258 6.31 15.01 14.11
N SER A 259 5.10 14.91 14.65
CA SER A 259 4.15 16.01 14.64
C SER A 259 3.90 16.47 16.07
N LEU A 260 4.12 17.75 16.31
CA LEU A 260 3.79 18.38 17.59
C LEU A 260 2.34 18.91 17.61
N SER A 261 1.62 18.72 16.50
CA SER A 261 0.25 19.19 16.36
C SER A 261 -0.73 18.26 17.06
N ALA A 262 -1.59 18.81 17.89
CA ALA A 262 -2.69 18.09 18.53
C ALA A 262 -3.89 17.82 17.57
N THR A 263 -3.70 17.94 16.27
CA THR A 263 -4.77 17.85 15.25
C THR A 263 -5.05 16.44 14.76
N ALA A 264 -4.59 15.42 15.45
CA ALA A 264 -4.74 14.01 15.09
C ALA A 264 -6.19 13.54 14.96
N LYS A 265 -7.14 14.26 15.51
CA LYS A 265 -8.58 13.98 15.38
C LYS A 265 -9.18 14.50 14.08
N ASN A 266 -8.40 15.19 13.27
CA ASN A 266 -8.87 15.86 12.07
C ASN A 266 -8.26 15.23 10.83
N SER A 267 -9.12 14.74 9.95
CA SER A 267 -8.73 14.18 8.66
C SER A 267 -8.27 15.24 7.65
N ASP A 268 -8.53 16.53 7.92
CA ASP A 268 -8.15 17.63 7.02
C ASP A 268 -6.63 17.90 7.10
N PRO A 269 -5.85 17.58 6.05
CA PRO A 269 -4.41 17.77 6.04
C PRO A 269 -3.98 19.23 6.16
N TRP A 270 -4.88 20.19 5.85
CA TRP A 270 -4.60 21.63 5.87
C TRP A 270 -4.64 22.25 7.25
N LYS A 271 -5.22 21.55 8.21
CA LYS A 271 -5.19 21.98 9.62
C LYS A 271 -3.88 21.65 10.31
N LEU A 272 -3.03 20.84 9.67
CA LEU A 272 -1.69 20.60 10.14
C LEU A 272 -0.76 21.75 9.74
N ARG A 273 -0.12 22.36 10.73
CA ARG A 273 0.86 23.41 10.47
C ARG A 273 2.22 22.79 10.16
N ASP A 274 2.83 23.17 9.03
CA ASP A 274 4.10 22.58 8.57
C ASP A 274 5.24 22.71 9.58
N PHE A 275 5.28 23.78 10.36
CA PHE A 275 6.31 23.96 11.38
C PHE A 275 6.24 22.93 12.53
N SER A 276 5.16 22.20 12.66
CA SER A 276 5.00 21.14 13.65
C SER A 276 5.60 19.80 13.22
N ARG A 277 6.09 19.70 11.99
CA ARG A 277 6.67 18.47 11.44
C ARG A 277 8.18 18.51 11.52
N LEU A 278 8.74 17.57 12.27
CA LEU A 278 10.17 17.37 12.40
C LEU A 278 10.54 16.07 11.66
N PRO A 279 11.20 16.12 10.49
CA PRO A 279 11.65 14.94 9.79
C PRO A 279 12.59 14.11 10.66
N LEU A 280 12.35 12.81 10.75
CA LEU A 280 13.22 11.86 11.47
C LEU A 280 14.32 11.34 10.56
N THR A 281 13.97 11.03 9.33
CA THR A 281 14.86 10.56 8.27
C THR A 281 14.17 10.79 6.94
N GLY A 282 14.88 10.62 5.85
CA GLY A 282 14.28 10.64 4.53
C GLY A 282 14.96 9.58 3.67
N ALA A 283 14.18 8.87 2.88
CA ALA A 283 14.68 7.84 1.99
C ALA A 283 13.88 7.83 0.69
N GLY A 284 14.43 7.18 -0.31
CA GLY A 284 13.76 6.86 -1.57
C GLY A 284 14.54 5.81 -2.33
N MET A 285 13.90 5.25 -3.31
CA MET A 285 14.50 4.28 -4.20
C MET A 285 14.00 4.48 -5.62
N PHE A 286 14.89 4.39 -6.59
CA PHE A 286 14.55 4.33 -7.99
C PHE A 286 15.13 3.05 -8.61
N LYS A 287 14.25 2.15 -9.02
CA LYS A 287 14.60 0.97 -9.81
C LYS A 287 14.35 1.29 -11.27
N ASP A 288 15.43 1.53 -11.98
CA ASP A 288 15.44 1.93 -13.38
C ASP A 288 15.57 0.70 -14.28
N SER A 289 14.44 0.18 -14.75
CA SER A 289 14.40 -1.01 -15.61
C SER A 289 15.11 -0.79 -16.95
N SER A 290 15.02 0.42 -17.51
CA SER A 290 15.66 0.73 -18.79
C SER A 290 17.18 0.66 -18.72
N ARG A 291 17.74 0.88 -17.52
CA ARG A 291 19.18 0.86 -17.27
C ARG A 291 19.65 -0.28 -16.38
N GLN A 292 18.73 -1.13 -15.93
CA GLN A 292 19.00 -2.25 -15.01
C GLN A 292 19.79 -1.79 -13.76
N ARG A 293 19.33 -0.70 -13.17
CA ARG A 293 20.02 -0.05 -12.05
C ARG A 293 19.06 0.30 -10.94
N THR A 294 19.44 -0.01 -9.70
CA THR A 294 18.74 0.44 -8.51
C THR A 294 19.54 1.52 -7.80
N GLU A 295 18.91 2.67 -7.59
CA GLU A 295 19.46 3.77 -6.80
C GLU A 295 18.70 3.93 -5.49
N LYS A 296 19.46 4.09 -4.41
CA LYS A 296 18.94 4.40 -3.08
C LYS A 296 19.30 5.84 -2.74
N PHE A 297 18.33 6.52 -2.14
CA PHE A 297 18.45 7.92 -1.74
C PHE A 297 18.32 8.02 -0.22
N GLU A 298 19.23 8.77 0.38
CA GLU A 298 19.25 9.00 1.83
C GLU A 298 18.63 10.35 2.21
N ARG A 299 18.21 11.12 1.19
CA ARG A 299 17.62 12.44 1.38
C ARG A 299 16.30 12.54 0.62
N CYS A 300 15.28 12.96 1.36
CA CYS A 300 13.95 13.18 0.85
C CYS A 300 13.35 14.44 1.47
N GLU A 301 12.75 15.26 0.66
CA GLU A 301 11.92 16.39 1.07
C GLU A 301 10.55 16.26 0.44
N VAL A 302 9.51 16.49 1.21
CA VAL A 302 8.13 16.54 0.74
C VAL A 302 7.49 17.84 1.22
N LYS A 303 6.97 18.62 0.28
CA LYS A 303 6.19 19.84 0.57
C LYS A 303 4.77 19.63 0.09
N LEU A 304 3.82 19.78 1.00
CA LEU A 304 2.41 19.80 0.71
C LEU A 304 2.03 21.20 0.22
N ILE A 305 1.41 21.28 -0.95
CA ILE A 305 0.97 22.54 -1.58
C ILE A 305 -0.56 22.50 -1.66
N GLN A 306 -1.20 23.51 -1.11
CA GLN A 306 -2.63 23.69 -1.28
C GLN A 306 -2.91 24.49 -2.56
N PRO A 307 -3.55 23.90 -3.58
CA PRO A 307 -3.99 24.65 -4.75
C PRO A 307 -5.01 25.72 -4.36
N LYS A 308 -5.03 26.80 -5.12
CA LYS A 308 -5.96 27.92 -4.90
C LYS A 308 -6.65 28.34 -6.20
N GLY A 309 -7.84 28.91 -6.07
CA GLY A 309 -8.60 29.43 -7.21
C GLY A 309 -9.04 28.31 -8.15
N LYS A 310 -8.84 28.50 -9.45
CA LYS A 310 -9.31 27.56 -10.48
C LYS A 310 -8.57 26.22 -10.52
N ASP A 311 -7.40 26.16 -9.88
CA ASP A 311 -6.57 24.94 -9.83
C ASP A 311 -6.90 24.06 -8.62
N ALA A 312 -7.82 24.51 -7.76
CA ALA A 312 -8.28 23.73 -6.62
C ALA A 312 -9.29 22.68 -7.07
N GLU A 313 -8.98 21.42 -6.80
CA GLU A 313 -9.92 20.31 -6.86
C GLU A 313 -10.25 19.88 -5.42
N PHE A 314 -11.42 19.28 -5.25
CA PHE A 314 -11.95 18.94 -3.93
C PHE A 314 -12.31 17.46 -3.90
N ASP A 315 -12.18 16.86 -2.73
CA ASP A 315 -12.72 15.53 -2.48
C ASP A 315 -14.24 15.57 -2.26
N SER A 316 -14.83 14.39 -1.98
CA SER A 316 -16.26 14.24 -1.69
C SER A 316 -16.73 15.08 -0.48
N ASP A 317 -15.83 15.31 0.47
CA ASP A 317 -16.12 16.06 1.72
C ASP A 317 -15.91 17.57 1.55
N GLY A 318 -15.54 18.02 0.35
CA GLY A 318 -15.29 19.44 0.05
C GLY A 318 -13.94 19.95 0.56
N ASN A 319 -13.00 19.08 0.89
CA ASN A 319 -11.63 19.49 1.23
C ASN A 319 -10.77 19.58 -0.04
N PRO A 320 -9.90 20.60 -0.14
CA PRO A 320 -9.05 20.74 -1.31
C PRO A 320 -8.03 19.59 -1.42
N LEU A 321 -7.93 19.01 -2.61
CA LEU A 321 -6.94 17.99 -2.91
C LEU A 321 -5.54 18.62 -3.00
N PRO A 322 -4.52 18.03 -2.36
CA PRO A 322 -3.17 18.59 -2.32
C PRO A 322 -2.38 18.32 -3.61
N LYS A 323 -1.35 19.15 -3.80
CA LYS A 323 -0.19 18.79 -4.61
C LYS A 323 1.00 18.50 -3.71
N PHE A 324 1.86 17.62 -4.14
CA PHE A 324 3.10 17.30 -3.44
C PHE A 324 4.28 17.69 -4.33
N HIS A 325 5.17 18.51 -3.78
CA HIS A 325 6.48 18.74 -4.36
C HIS A 325 7.49 17.88 -3.61
N ILE A 326 8.04 16.88 -4.30
CA ILE A 326 8.96 15.89 -3.74
C ILE A 326 10.33 16.11 -4.36
N ARG A 327 11.37 16.04 -3.54
CA ARG A 327 12.75 16.00 -3.96
C ARG A 327 13.46 14.87 -3.24
N ILE A 328 14.09 13.98 -4.00
CA ILE A 328 14.94 12.93 -3.48
C ILE A 328 16.28 12.96 -4.18
N TRP A 329 17.33 12.79 -3.42
CA TRP A 329 18.67 12.89 -4.01
C TRP A 329 19.74 12.13 -3.22
N ASN A 330 20.78 11.77 -3.94
CA ASN A 330 22.07 11.32 -3.42
C ASN A 330 23.18 12.13 -4.12
N GLY A 331 24.45 11.73 -3.95
CA GLY A 331 25.57 12.45 -4.59
C GLY A 331 25.66 12.33 -6.11
N ARG A 332 24.81 11.53 -6.76
CA ARG A 332 24.88 11.21 -8.20
C ARG A 332 23.60 11.53 -8.95
N THR A 333 22.47 11.32 -8.32
CA THR A 333 21.15 11.46 -8.95
C THR A 333 20.27 12.36 -8.11
N GLN A 334 19.52 13.21 -8.78
CA GLN A 334 18.51 14.07 -8.19
C GLN A 334 17.20 13.85 -8.93
N ILE A 335 16.12 13.61 -8.19
CA ILE A 335 14.75 13.47 -8.71
C ILE A 335 13.88 14.55 -8.09
N GLY A 336 13.21 15.31 -8.94
CA GLY A 336 12.20 16.29 -8.57
C GLY A 336 10.86 15.92 -9.17
N LEU A 337 9.80 15.95 -8.34
CA LEU A 337 8.44 15.63 -8.72
C LEU A 337 7.50 16.75 -8.33
N LEU A 338 6.53 17.01 -9.19
CA LEU A 338 5.30 17.70 -8.83
C LEU A 338 4.14 16.76 -9.18
N VAL A 339 3.45 16.26 -8.17
CA VAL A 339 2.31 15.37 -8.33
C VAL A 339 1.08 15.99 -7.70
N LYS A 340 -0.07 15.75 -8.33
CA LYS A 340 -1.38 16.25 -7.92
C LYS A 340 -2.23 15.09 -7.45
N ALA A 341 -2.83 15.22 -6.28
CA ALA A 341 -3.88 14.32 -5.85
C ALA A 341 -5.11 14.51 -6.72
N VAL A 342 -5.73 13.43 -7.17
CA VAL A 342 -6.95 13.44 -7.98
C VAL A 342 -8.13 12.76 -7.28
N GLY A 343 -7.91 12.26 -6.09
CA GLY A 343 -8.85 11.70 -5.14
C GLY A 343 -8.20 11.60 -3.77
N ARG A 344 -8.98 11.34 -2.74
CA ARG A 344 -8.52 11.10 -1.38
C ARG A 344 -9.36 10.01 -0.72
N ALA A 345 -8.71 8.95 -0.27
CA ALA A 345 -9.25 8.04 0.72
C ALA A 345 -8.64 8.34 2.09
N HIS A 346 -9.41 8.19 3.18
CA HIS A 346 -8.90 8.50 4.51
C HIS A 346 -9.46 7.58 5.59
N TRP A 347 -8.60 7.17 6.50
CA TRP A 347 -8.93 6.32 7.62
C TRP A 347 -8.48 6.97 8.92
N SER A 348 -9.29 6.85 9.95
CA SER A 348 -8.90 7.18 11.32
C SER A 348 -8.87 5.93 12.17
N PHE A 349 -7.81 5.78 12.97
CA PHE A 349 -7.62 4.67 13.88
C PHE A 349 -7.44 5.20 15.28
N ASN A 350 -8.31 4.79 16.20
CA ASN A 350 -8.24 5.14 17.61
C ASN A 350 -8.08 3.86 18.41
N GLN A 351 -6.93 3.66 19.02
CA GLN A 351 -6.66 2.44 19.76
C GLN A 351 -6.05 2.69 21.14
N PRO A 352 -6.48 1.94 22.15
CA PRO A 352 -5.81 1.92 23.44
C PRO A 352 -4.39 1.38 23.28
N THR A 353 -3.45 2.03 23.96
CA THR A 353 -2.04 1.59 23.99
C THR A 353 -1.59 1.34 25.43
N ARG A 354 -0.27 1.31 25.66
CA ARG A 354 0.30 1.15 26.99
C ARG A 354 0.09 2.41 27.84
N ALA A 355 0.15 2.22 29.17
CA ALA A 355 0.06 3.30 30.17
C ALA A 355 -1.23 4.14 30.07
N HIS A 356 -2.37 3.50 29.72
CA HIS A 356 -3.67 4.15 29.56
C HIS A 356 -3.68 5.25 28.49
N MET A 357 -2.72 5.27 27.61
CA MET A 357 -2.67 6.21 26.49
C MET A 357 -3.53 5.70 25.33
N THR A 358 -3.99 6.63 24.51
CA THR A 358 -4.69 6.35 23.25
C THR A 358 -3.83 6.82 22.09
N SER A 359 -3.66 5.96 21.09
CA SER A 359 -3.06 6.35 19.81
C SER A 359 -4.20 6.78 18.87
N HIS A 360 -4.17 8.04 18.45
CA HIS A 360 -4.93 8.52 17.31
C HIS A 360 -4.01 8.51 16.09
N PHE A 361 -4.51 7.96 15.00
CA PHE A 361 -3.77 7.92 13.76
C PHE A 361 -4.73 8.19 12.61
N THR A 362 -4.44 9.20 11.82
CA THR A 362 -5.16 9.52 10.58
C THR A 362 -4.26 9.23 9.40
N TYR A 363 -4.81 8.53 8.43
CA TYR A 363 -4.12 8.01 7.29
C TYR A 363 -4.86 8.42 6.02
N ASN A 364 -4.19 9.11 5.12
CA ASN A 364 -4.74 9.52 3.85
C ASN A 364 -3.94 8.90 2.71
N GLU A 365 -4.64 8.43 1.72
CA GLU A 365 -4.13 7.91 0.46
C GLU A 365 -4.67 8.73 -0.69
N TYR A 366 -3.81 9.01 -1.64
CA TYR A 366 -4.11 9.88 -2.76
C TYR A 366 -3.74 9.21 -4.07
N PRO A 367 -4.72 8.83 -4.91
CA PRO A 367 -4.46 8.62 -6.33
C PRO A 367 -3.81 9.85 -6.94
N LEU A 368 -2.74 9.64 -7.73
CA LEU A 368 -1.90 10.72 -8.23
C LEU A 368 -1.99 10.88 -9.74
N MET A 369 -1.84 12.14 -10.17
CA MET A 369 -1.43 12.52 -11.51
C MET A 369 -0.08 13.22 -11.44
N VAL A 370 0.88 12.77 -12.25
CA VAL A 370 2.21 13.38 -12.33
C VAL A 370 2.15 14.60 -13.26
N GLU A 371 2.32 15.80 -12.71
CA GLU A 371 2.37 17.05 -13.49
C GLU A 371 3.78 17.32 -14.04
N LYS A 372 4.81 17.02 -13.23
CA LYS A 372 6.21 17.18 -13.62
C LYS A 372 7.07 16.12 -12.96
N ILE A 373 8.04 15.64 -13.71
CA ILE A 373 9.14 14.83 -13.21
C ILE A 373 10.44 15.28 -13.86
N SER A 374 11.50 15.29 -13.10
CA SER A 374 12.85 15.50 -13.58
C SER A 374 13.81 14.56 -12.87
N ILE A 375 14.46 13.68 -13.62
CA ILE A 375 15.50 12.79 -13.12
C ILE A 375 16.81 13.23 -13.74
N LEU A 376 17.65 13.87 -12.93
CA LEU A 376 18.98 14.33 -13.33
C LEU A 376 20.03 13.35 -12.82
N ASP A 377 20.81 12.79 -13.72
CA ASP A 377 21.93 11.90 -13.44
C ASP A 377 23.11 12.18 -14.39
N GLU A 378 24.17 11.37 -14.34
CA GLU A 378 25.35 11.48 -15.18
C GLU A 378 25.10 11.38 -16.71
N LYS A 379 23.95 10.80 -17.10
CA LYS A 379 23.56 10.61 -18.51
C LYS A 379 22.65 11.73 -19.02
N GLY A 380 22.29 12.68 -18.17
CA GLY A 380 21.44 13.82 -18.54
C GLY A 380 20.15 13.91 -17.75
N VAL A 381 19.13 14.54 -18.31
CA VAL A 381 17.83 14.79 -17.68
C VAL A 381 16.77 13.98 -18.41
N ARG A 382 15.97 13.23 -17.64
CA ARG A 382 14.72 12.62 -18.10
C ARG A 382 13.54 13.40 -17.52
N THR A 383 12.48 13.50 -18.30
CA THR A 383 11.27 14.27 -17.97
C THR A 383 10.03 13.43 -18.24
N LEU A 384 8.85 13.98 -18.00
CA LEU A 384 7.58 13.28 -18.24
C LEU A 384 7.44 12.74 -19.67
N ASN A 385 8.07 13.40 -20.65
CA ASN A 385 8.02 13.00 -22.07
C ASN A 385 8.81 11.72 -22.41
N ASP A 386 9.62 11.23 -21.48
CA ASP A 386 10.40 10.01 -21.67
C ASP A 386 9.58 8.74 -21.42
N TRP A 387 8.34 8.88 -20.91
CA TRP A 387 7.43 7.77 -20.63
C TRP A 387 6.05 8.02 -21.22
N LYS A 388 5.36 6.94 -21.59
CA LYS A 388 3.99 7.00 -22.12
C LYS A 388 2.99 7.28 -21.02
N TRP A 389 3.22 6.69 -19.84
CA TRP A 389 2.43 6.91 -18.65
C TRP A 389 3.29 6.72 -17.37
N ILE A 390 2.87 7.40 -16.32
CA ILE A 390 3.39 7.24 -14.97
C ILE A 390 2.17 7.25 -14.05
N HIS A 391 1.96 6.15 -13.32
CA HIS A 391 0.86 6.03 -12.37
C HIS A 391 1.38 5.83 -10.96
N GLY A 392 0.68 6.34 -9.98
CA GLY A 392 1.10 6.15 -8.60
C GLY A 392 0.11 6.64 -7.57
N ASN A 393 0.54 6.50 -6.32
CA ASN A 393 -0.20 6.86 -5.14
C ASN A 393 0.73 7.54 -4.13
N ALA A 394 0.16 8.38 -3.28
CA ALA A 394 0.87 8.95 -2.14
C ALA A 394 0.08 8.81 -0.86
N GLU A 395 0.79 8.69 0.22
CA GLU A 395 0.27 8.67 1.57
C GLU A 395 0.72 9.89 2.34
N HIS A 396 -0.18 10.42 3.14
CA HIS A 396 0.14 11.37 4.17
C HIS A 396 -0.61 11.02 5.45
N SER A 397 0.12 10.67 6.46
CA SER A 397 -0.44 10.31 7.73
C SER A 397 0.01 11.28 8.83
N TRP A 398 -0.78 11.33 9.89
CA TRP A 398 -0.40 11.98 11.14
C TRP A 398 -1.06 11.29 12.31
N GLY A 399 -0.47 11.47 13.48
CA GLY A 399 -0.98 10.85 14.68
C GLY A 399 -0.41 11.47 15.94
N ILE A 400 -1.12 11.25 17.02
CA ILE A 400 -0.65 11.57 18.36
C ILE A 400 -0.89 10.41 19.31
N LEU A 401 -0.08 10.39 20.34
CA LEU A 401 -0.25 9.54 21.50
C LEU A 401 -0.61 10.43 22.69
N HIS A 402 -1.74 10.19 23.35
CA HIS A 402 -2.21 11.00 24.47
C HIS A 402 -2.87 10.18 25.56
#